data_bc02cc8a9ffe0960957efab93acc4763
#
_entry.id   bc02cc8a9ffe0960957efab93acc4763
#
_cell.length_a   1.000
_cell.length_b   1.000
_cell.length_c   1.000
_cell.angle_alpha   90.00
_cell.angle_beta   90.00
_cell.angle_gamma   90.00
#
_symmetry.space_group_name_H-M   'P 1'
#
loop_
_entity.id
_entity.type
_entity.pdbx_description
1 polymer ?
#
loop_
_entity_poly.entity_id
_entity_poly.type
_entity_poly.pdbx_seq_one_letter_code
_entity_poly.pdbx_strand_id
1 'polypeptide(L)'
;MVKHRVGVENKAADALSRRVSLLSIMSVKVTGFERLKDDYESCPDFGDLYTSLSNAPRPILDDYTLQDGYLFKANKLCIPRSSVRDFLVWEIHAGGLAGHFGRDKTIEEVERQFYWPGLKRGVAKIVGQCRTCQLAKHRKQNTGLYTPLPVPDRPWQDVSMDFVLGLPRTFRKHDSILVVVDRFSKMAHFLPCSKTSDASKIAKLYFDEIVKLYGLPKTIVSDRDVRFMSYFWKTLWHLVGTKLKFSTAFHPQTDGQTEVVNRSLGNLLRCLVGEANRNWDSILPIAQLAYNSSVNRSIGASPFEVVHGYTPRKPLDLLPMSPHVRISESAEAFA
;
A
#
# COMPACT_ATOMS: atom_id res chain seq x y z
N MET A 1 -38.36 0.38 9.82
CA MET A 1 -38.47 1.81 10.18
C MET A 1 -37.07 2.44 10.21
N VAL A 2 -36.74 3.27 9.22
CA VAL A 2 -35.43 3.98 9.19
C VAL A 2 -35.59 5.22 10.08
N LYS A 3 -34.82 5.27 11.19
CA LYS A 3 -34.79 6.45 12.07
C LYS A 3 -33.85 7.51 11.51
N HIS A 4 -34.35 8.69 11.21
CA HIS A 4 -33.57 9.85 10.85
C HIS A 4 -32.74 10.29 12.06
N ARG A 5 -31.40 10.43 11.91
CA ARG A 5 -30.51 11.06 12.90
C ARG A 5 -30.03 12.39 12.36
N VAL A 6 -30.03 13.42 13.21
CA VAL A 6 -29.55 14.75 12.87
C VAL A 6 -28.05 14.67 12.54
N GLY A 7 -27.60 15.39 11.51
CA GLY A 7 -26.24 15.28 10.96
C GLY A 7 -25.09 15.41 11.97
N VAL A 8 -25.28 16.21 13.03
CA VAL A 8 -24.29 16.38 14.12
C VAL A 8 -24.09 15.09 14.95
N GLU A 9 -25.08 14.21 15.00
CA GLU A 9 -25.01 12.93 15.72
C GLU A 9 -24.52 11.76 14.85
N ASN A 10 -24.51 11.93 13.53
CA ASN A 10 -24.07 10.90 12.59
C ASN A 10 -22.61 11.16 12.14
N LYS A 11 -21.67 10.95 13.06
CA LYS A 11 -20.23 11.14 12.81
C LYS A 11 -19.69 10.31 11.62
N ALA A 12 -20.33 9.20 11.30
CA ALA A 12 -19.95 8.39 10.14
C ALA A 12 -20.37 9.05 8.82
N ALA A 13 -21.59 9.61 8.75
CA ALA A 13 -22.05 10.35 7.57
C ALA A 13 -21.28 11.66 7.41
N ASP A 14 -20.97 12.38 8.50
CA ASP A 14 -20.14 13.58 8.47
C ASP A 14 -18.70 13.28 8.02
N ALA A 15 -18.10 12.19 8.51
CA ALA A 15 -16.79 11.73 8.06
C ALA A 15 -16.78 11.30 6.58
N LEU A 16 -17.88 10.70 6.08
CA LEU A 16 -18.05 10.33 4.68
C LEU A 16 -18.29 11.55 3.79
N SER A 17 -19.07 12.54 4.25
CA SER A 17 -19.33 13.78 3.50
C SER A 17 -18.07 14.64 3.35
N ARG A 18 -17.16 14.62 4.33
CA ARG A 18 -15.86 15.31 4.26
C ARG A 18 -14.87 14.61 3.31
N ARG A 19 -15.17 13.39 2.84
CA ARG A 19 -14.41 12.67 1.80
C ARG A 19 -14.87 12.98 0.36
N VAL A 20 -15.67 14.00 0.17
CA VAL A 20 -16.10 14.49 -1.17
C VAL A 20 -14.90 14.79 -2.07
N SER A 21 -13.74 15.16 -1.51
CA SER A 21 -12.51 15.37 -2.28
C SER A 21 -12.04 14.12 -3.02
N LEU A 22 -12.18 12.92 -2.43
CA LEU A 22 -11.74 11.68 -3.09
C LEU A 22 -12.65 11.33 -4.27
N LEU A 23 -13.96 11.44 -4.10
CA LEU A 23 -14.95 11.19 -5.16
C LEU A 23 -14.87 12.26 -6.26
N SER A 24 -14.64 13.53 -5.91
CA SER A 24 -14.42 14.61 -6.88
C SER A 24 -13.15 14.41 -7.69
N ILE A 25 -12.05 13.97 -7.03
CA ILE A 25 -10.79 13.62 -7.70
C ILE A 25 -11.00 12.44 -8.65
N MET A 26 -11.76 11.42 -8.25
CA MET A 26 -12.09 10.27 -9.11
C MET A 26 -12.91 10.69 -10.34
N SER A 27 -13.90 11.58 -10.18
CA SER A 27 -14.72 12.10 -11.28
C SER A 27 -13.91 12.92 -12.28
N VAL A 28 -13.04 13.81 -11.80
CA VAL A 28 -12.16 14.63 -12.65
C VAL A 28 -11.13 13.78 -13.42
N LYS A 29 -10.68 12.68 -12.82
CA LYS A 29 -9.69 11.79 -13.43
C LYS A 29 -10.26 10.97 -14.59
N VAL A 30 -11.49 10.49 -14.48
CA VAL A 30 -12.15 9.75 -15.56
C VAL A 30 -12.39 10.65 -16.78
N THR A 31 -12.78 11.92 -16.57
CA THR A 31 -13.02 12.90 -17.64
C THR A 31 -11.75 13.27 -18.43
N GLY A 32 -10.57 13.26 -17.79
CA GLY A 32 -9.30 13.59 -18.46
C GLY A 32 -8.81 12.54 -19.47
N PHE A 33 -9.26 11.29 -19.33
CA PHE A 33 -8.83 10.18 -20.20
C PHE A 33 -9.53 10.15 -21.56
N GLU A 34 -10.69 10.76 -21.70
CA GLU A 34 -11.36 10.84 -23.01
C GLU A 34 -10.52 11.60 -24.04
N ARG A 35 -9.76 12.60 -23.60
CA ARG A 35 -8.84 13.36 -24.47
C ARG A 35 -7.68 12.54 -25.03
N LEU A 36 -7.35 11.40 -24.44
CA LEU A 36 -6.29 10.53 -24.97
C LEU A 36 -6.61 10.04 -26.38
N LYS A 37 -7.89 9.90 -26.72
CA LYS A 37 -8.31 9.47 -28.06
C LYS A 37 -7.88 10.45 -29.12
N ASP A 38 -7.99 11.75 -28.83
CA ASP A 38 -7.63 12.83 -29.73
C ASP A 38 -6.10 12.96 -29.87
N ASP A 39 -5.35 12.57 -28.82
CA ASP A 39 -3.89 12.66 -28.80
C ASP A 39 -3.20 11.54 -29.59
N TYR A 40 -3.87 10.41 -29.92
CA TYR A 40 -3.21 9.27 -30.59
C TYR A 40 -2.77 9.60 -32.02
N GLU A 41 -3.63 10.24 -32.83
CA GLU A 41 -3.35 10.49 -34.25
C GLU A 41 -2.10 11.34 -34.44
N SER A 42 -1.89 12.34 -33.59
CA SER A 42 -0.73 13.24 -33.64
C SER A 42 0.48 12.72 -32.85
N CYS A 43 0.36 11.56 -32.18
CA CYS A 43 1.41 11.05 -31.32
C CYS A 43 2.59 10.48 -32.12
N PRO A 44 3.83 10.95 -31.93
CA PRO A 44 4.99 10.40 -32.63
C PRO A 44 5.31 8.95 -32.27
N ASP A 45 4.81 8.44 -31.13
CA ASP A 45 5.06 7.08 -30.70
C ASP A 45 4.00 6.08 -31.21
N PHE A 46 2.78 6.54 -31.50
CA PHE A 46 1.63 5.68 -31.79
C PHE A 46 0.77 6.11 -33.00
N GLY A 47 0.99 7.26 -33.58
CA GLY A 47 0.12 7.85 -34.65
C GLY A 47 -0.05 6.92 -35.88
N ASP A 48 1.05 6.46 -36.43
CA ASP A 48 1.03 5.55 -37.59
C ASP A 48 0.31 4.24 -37.26
N LEU A 49 0.57 3.69 -36.09
CA LEU A 49 -0.04 2.46 -35.60
C LEU A 49 -1.55 2.63 -35.36
N TYR A 50 -1.93 3.74 -34.72
CA TYR A 50 -3.32 4.07 -34.43
C TYR A 50 -4.14 4.22 -35.72
N THR A 51 -3.61 4.95 -36.67
CA THR A 51 -4.24 5.16 -38.00
C THR A 51 -4.38 3.85 -38.78
N SER A 52 -3.35 2.99 -38.74
CA SER A 52 -3.38 1.68 -39.36
C SER A 52 -4.45 0.78 -38.79
N LEU A 53 -4.58 0.76 -37.45
CA LEU A 53 -5.57 -0.05 -36.73
C LEU A 53 -6.99 0.50 -36.86
N SER A 54 -7.18 1.82 -36.94
CA SER A 54 -8.49 2.46 -37.12
C SER A 54 -9.10 2.14 -38.49
N ASN A 55 -8.26 1.95 -39.51
CA ASN A 55 -8.67 1.64 -40.89
C ASN A 55 -8.70 0.11 -41.17
N ALA A 56 -8.28 -0.71 -40.24
CA ALA A 56 -8.20 -2.17 -40.45
C ALA A 56 -9.54 -2.86 -40.18
N PRO A 57 -9.93 -3.88 -40.97
CA PRO A 57 -11.13 -4.68 -40.73
C PRO A 57 -11.08 -5.47 -39.42
N ARG A 58 -9.87 -5.71 -38.89
CA ARG A 58 -9.63 -6.26 -37.56
C ARG A 58 -8.65 -5.32 -36.84
N PRO A 59 -9.06 -4.67 -35.75
CA PRO A 59 -8.23 -3.70 -35.04
C PRO A 59 -7.17 -4.40 -34.13
N ILE A 60 -6.42 -5.34 -34.72
CA ILE A 60 -5.35 -6.11 -34.05
C ILE A 60 -4.15 -6.17 -35.00
N LEU A 61 -3.00 -5.71 -34.53
CA LEU A 61 -1.72 -5.78 -35.22
C LEU A 61 -0.62 -6.09 -34.20
N ASP A 62 0.08 -7.22 -34.38
CA ASP A 62 1.02 -7.76 -33.37
C ASP A 62 0.36 -7.87 -31.98
N ASP A 63 1.01 -7.29 -30.96
CA ASP A 63 0.50 -7.22 -29.59
C ASP A 63 -0.43 -6.02 -29.34
N TYR A 64 -0.77 -5.24 -30.39
CA TYR A 64 -1.60 -4.04 -30.23
C TYR A 64 -3.05 -4.28 -30.63
N THR A 65 -3.96 -3.73 -29.85
CA THR A 65 -5.40 -3.78 -30.09
C THR A 65 -6.02 -2.40 -29.92
N LEU A 66 -6.98 -2.06 -30.78
CA LEU A 66 -7.78 -0.83 -30.66
C LEU A 66 -9.16 -1.21 -30.14
N GLN A 67 -9.57 -0.63 -29.01
CA GLN A 67 -10.86 -0.88 -28.41
C GLN A 67 -11.46 0.40 -27.84
N ASP A 68 -12.69 0.72 -28.22
CA ASP A 68 -13.42 1.94 -27.81
C ASP A 68 -12.64 3.24 -28.04
N GLY A 69 -11.77 3.27 -29.07
CA GLY A 69 -10.89 4.38 -29.38
C GLY A 69 -9.62 4.47 -28.52
N TYR A 70 -9.35 3.47 -27.71
CA TYR A 70 -8.11 3.37 -26.94
C TYR A 70 -7.19 2.30 -27.48
N LEU A 71 -5.91 2.62 -27.55
CA LEU A 71 -4.87 1.70 -27.97
C LEU A 71 -4.32 0.92 -26.77
N PHE A 72 -4.26 -0.39 -26.92
CA PHE A 72 -3.68 -1.29 -25.93
C PHE A 72 -2.50 -2.05 -26.54
N LYS A 73 -1.47 -2.31 -25.72
CA LYS A 73 -0.39 -3.25 -26.02
C LYS A 73 -0.46 -4.40 -25.05
N ALA A 74 -0.69 -5.60 -25.54
CA ALA A 74 -1.10 -6.74 -24.71
C ALA A 74 -2.14 -6.31 -23.64
N ASN A 75 -2.55 -6.23 -22.76
CA ASN A 75 -3.59 -5.73 -21.88
C ASN A 75 -3.27 -4.37 -21.20
N LYS A 76 -2.26 -3.62 -21.70
CA LYS A 76 -1.81 -2.35 -21.10
C LYS A 76 -2.25 -1.19 -21.95
N LEU A 77 -2.86 -0.17 -21.33
CA LEU A 77 -3.28 1.04 -22.02
C LEU A 77 -2.04 1.82 -22.52
N CYS A 78 -1.97 2.08 -23.82
CA CYS A 78 -0.93 2.91 -24.40
C CYS A 78 -1.21 4.38 -24.12
N ILE A 79 -0.27 5.09 -23.54
CA ILE A 79 -0.43 6.52 -23.24
C ILE A 79 0.33 7.33 -24.28
N PRO A 80 -0.36 8.20 -25.06
CA PRO A 80 0.28 9.08 -26.04
C PRO A 80 1.28 10.00 -25.37
N ARG A 81 2.16 10.62 -26.19
CA ARG A 81 3.21 11.52 -25.70
C ARG A 81 2.61 12.87 -25.28
N SER A 82 2.08 12.92 -24.09
CA SER A 82 1.45 14.11 -23.50
C SER A 82 1.80 14.24 -22.01
N SER A 83 1.37 15.32 -21.40
CA SER A 83 1.53 15.55 -19.95
C SER A 83 0.84 14.50 -19.08
N VAL A 84 -0.03 13.69 -19.66
CA VAL A 84 -0.71 12.59 -18.96
C VAL A 84 0.29 11.54 -18.47
N ARG A 85 1.41 11.28 -19.21
CA ARG A 85 2.47 10.38 -18.75
C ARG A 85 3.06 10.83 -17.42
N ASP A 86 3.41 12.09 -17.32
CA ASP A 86 4.01 12.68 -16.13
C ASP A 86 3.00 12.68 -14.96
N PHE A 87 1.75 13.04 -15.26
CA PHE A 87 0.66 12.99 -14.29
C PHE A 87 0.44 11.59 -13.71
N LEU A 88 0.40 10.56 -14.56
CA LEU A 88 0.22 9.17 -14.13
C LEU A 88 1.37 8.70 -13.23
N VAL A 89 2.60 8.98 -13.64
CA VAL A 89 3.78 8.64 -12.82
C VAL A 89 3.72 9.36 -11.48
N TRP A 90 3.36 10.65 -11.48
CA TRP A 90 3.26 11.44 -10.26
C TRP A 90 2.14 10.92 -9.36
N GLU A 91 0.99 10.57 -9.92
CA GLU A 91 -0.14 10.02 -9.14
C GLU A 91 0.19 8.66 -8.50
N ILE A 92 0.87 7.78 -9.24
CA ILE A 92 1.29 6.47 -8.73
C ILE A 92 2.39 6.63 -7.68
N HIS A 93 3.26 7.64 -7.81
CA HIS A 93 4.36 7.88 -6.89
C HIS A 93 3.96 8.67 -5.65
N ALA A 94 3.19 9.76 -5.83
CA ALA A 94 2.92 10.80 -4.83
C ALA A 94 1.44 11.15 -4.67
N GLY A 95 0.53 10.45 -5.35
CA GLY A 95 -0.91 10.66 -5.23
C GLY A 95 -1.45 10.30 -3.84
N GLY A 96 -2.72 10.64 -3.57
CA GLY A 96 -3.34 10.56 -2.24
C GLY A 96 -3.30 9.21 -1.54
N LEU A 97 -3.17 8.09 -2.28
CA LEU A 97 -3.01 6.73 -1.75
C LEU A 97 -1.63 6.14 -2.07
N ALA A 98 -0.72 6.93 -2.64
CA ALA A 98 0.64 6.52 -2.94
C ALA A 98 1.55 6.71 -1.73
N GLY A 99 2.60 5.89 -1.65
CA GLY A 99 3.52 5.90 -0.52
C GLY A 99 4.90 6.46 -0.84
N HIS A 100 5.06 7.26 -1.90
CA HIS A 100 6.37 7.74 -2.37
C HIS A 100 7.39 6.60 -2.50
N PHE A 101 6.99 5.46 -3.04
CA PHE A 101 7.88 4.31 -3.21
C PHE A 101 9.05 4.65 -4.14
N GLY A 102 10.13 3.86 -4.05
CA GLY A 102 11.32 4.07 -4.89
C GLY A 102 11.05 3.77 -6.36
N ARG A 103 12.01 4.18 -7.23
CA ARG A 103 11.98 4.04 -8.68
C ARG A 103 11.43 2.69 -9.15
N ASP A 104 12.01 1.60 -8.67
CA ASP A 104 11.70 0.26 -9.18
C ASP A 104 10.24 -0.15 -8.91
N LYS A 105 9.73 0.11 -7.69
CA LYS A 105 8.32 -0.14 -7.37
C LYS A 105 7.36 0.76 -8.16
N THR A 106 7.73 2.02 -8.39
CA THR A 106 6.92 2.92 -9.21
C THR A 106 6.89 2.45 -10.67
N ILE A 107 8.02 1.99 -11.22
CA ILE A 107 8.08 1.40 -12.56
C ILE A 107 7.15 0.20 -12.65
N GLU A 108 7.27 -0.74 -11.73
CA GLU A 108 6.46 -1.97 -11.68
C GLU A 108 4.95 -1.66 -11.64
N GLU A 109 4.55 -0.69 -10.84
CA GLU A 109 3.15 -0.30 -10.71
C GLU A 109 2.62 0.40 -11.96
N VAL A 110 3.44 1.24 -12.62
CA VAL A 110 3.08 1.88 -13.90
C VAL A 110 2.99 0.84 -15.01
N GLU A 111 3.98 -0.06 -15.11
CA GLU A 111 4.03 -1.10 -16.14
C GLU A 111 2.90 -2.13 -16.02
N ARG A 112 2.27 -2.23 -14.87
CA ARG A 112 1.14 -3.16 -14.68
C ARG A 112 -0.07 -2.78 -15.51
N GLN A 113 -0.32 -1.49 -15.69
CA GLN A 113 -1.53 -0.96 -16.34
C GLN A 113 -1.26 -0.20 -17.63
N PHE A 114 -0.08 0.40 -17.76
CA PHE A 114 0.23 1.35 -18.84
C PHE A 114 1.45 0.93 -19.64
N TYR A 115 1.50 1.43 -20.88
CA TYR A 115 2.62 1.25 -21.77
C TYR A 115 2.92 2.52 -22.58
N TRP A 116 4.18 2.86 -22.71
CA TRP A 116 4.74 3.78 -23.72
C TRP A 116 6.23 3.51 -23.92
N PRO A 117 6.80 3.87 -25.09
CA PRO A 117 8.24 3.74 -25.34
C PRO A 117 9.06 4.56 -24.34
N GLY A 118 10.07 3.95 -23.73
CA GLY A 118 10.93 4.62 -22.76
C GLY A 118 10.33 4.85 -21.37
N LEU A 119 9.21 4.20 -21.01
CA LEU A 119 8.51 4.31 -19.74
C LEU A 119 9.46 4.28 -18.55
N LYS A 120 10.33 3.29 -18.45
CA LYS A 120 11.28 3.14 -17.33
C LYS A 120 12.18 4.35 -17.12
N ARG A 121 12.65 4.96 -18.23
CA ARG A 121 13.47 6.17 -18.18
C ARG A 121 12.67 7.38 -17.72
N GLY A 122 11.44 7.54 -18.22
CA GLY A 122 10.54 8.62 -17.81
C GLY A 122 10.21 8.55 -16.33
N VAL A 123 9.80 7.38 -15.83
CA VAL A 123 9.54 7.15 -14.42
C VAL A 123 10.78 7.43 -13.56
N ALA A 124 11.95 6.93 -13.95
CA ALA A 124 13.19 7.16 -13.21
C ALA A 124 13.52 8.66 -13.08
N LYS A 125 13.29 9.45 -14.16
CA LYS A 125 13.49 10.90 -14.15
C LYS A 125 12.56 11.58 -13.14
N ILE A 126 11.25 11.32 -13.20
CA ILE A 126 10.25 11.97 -12.36
C ILE A 126 10.46 11.60 -10.87
N VAL A 127 10.63 10.32 -10.57
CA VAL A 127 10.88 9.85 -9.19
C VAL A 127 12.20 10.42 -8.65
N GLY A 128 13.24 10.52 -9.49
CA GLY A 128 14.52 11.11 -9.11
C GLY A 128 14.43 12.60 -8.76
N GLN A 129 13.47 13.33 -9.33
CA GLN A 129 13.22 14.75 -9.07
C GLN A 129 12.25 15.00 -7.91
N CYS A 130 11.68 13.97 -7.31
CA CYS A 130 10.74 14.14 -6.18
C CYS A 130 11.45 14.70 -4.95
N ARG A 131 11.21 15.99 -4.67
CA ARG A 131 11.80 16.71 -3.54
C ARG A 131 11.50 16.05 -2.21
N THR A 132 10.24 15.62 -1.99
CA THR A 132 9.83 14.90 -0.78
C THR A 132 10.67 13.65 -0.56
N CYS A 133 10.90 12.84 -1.62
CA CYS A 133 11.73 11.65 -1.51
C CYS A 133 13.21 11.98 -1.21
N GLN A 134 13.73 13.05 -1.80
CA GLN A 134 15.12 13.46 -1.58
C GLN A 134 15.37 13.91 -0.14
N LEU A 135 14.41 14.62 0.46
CA LEU A 135 14.49 15.09 1.84
C LEU A 135 14.18 14.00 2.88
N ALA A 136 13.20 13.14 2.59
CA ALA A 136 12.66 12.19 3.56
C ALA A 136 13.42 10.86 3.63
N LYS A 137 14.08 10.42 2.55
CA LYS A 137 14.68 9.08 2.49
C LYS A 137 16.17 9.10 2.86
N HIS A 138 16.51 8.30 3.86
CA HIS A 138 17.93 8.05 4.20
C HIS A 138 18.58 7.09 3.19
N ARG A 139 19.92 7.21 3.04
CA ARG A 139 20.71 6.29 2.21
C ARG A 139 20.61 4.87 2.79
N LYS A 140 20.53 3.89 1.89
CA LYS A 140 20.48 2.47 2.23
C LYS A 140 21.79 2.06 2.91
N GLN A 141 21.74 1.53 4.14
CA GLN A 141 22.87 0.91 4.81
C GLN A 141 22.80 -0.61 4.63
N ASN A 142 23.95 -1.26 4.42
CA ASN A 142 24.04 -2.72 4.39
C ASN A 142 23.89 -3.25 5.82
N THR A 143 22.84 -4.02 6.06
CA THR A 143 22.67 -4.80 7.30
C THR A 143 23.38 -6.14 7.15
N GLY A 144 24.06 -6.59 8.21
CA GLY A 144 24.86 -7.82 8.24
C GLY A 144 24.11 -9.13 7.93
N LEU A 145 24.80 -10.25 8.02
CA LEU A 145 24.30 -11.60 7.72
C LEU A 145 23.05 -11.94 8.55
N TYR A 146 22.04 -12.44 7.87
CA TYR A 146 20.69 -12.71 8.41
C TYR A 146 20.45 -14.21 8.53
N THR A 147 20.05 -14.69 9.72
CA THR A 147 19.58 -16.06 9.91
C THR A 147 18.05 -16.05 9.96
N PRO A 148 17.35 -16.43 8.87
CA PRO A 148 15.90 -16.34 8.83
C PRO A 148 15.25 -17.37 9.76
N LEU A 149 14.24 -16.94 10.51
CA LEU A 149 13.32 -17.86 11.18
C LEU A 149 12.50 -18.64 10.13
N PRO A 150 12.02 -19.86 10.46
CA PRO A 150 11.16 -20.62 9.55
C PRO A 150 9.99 -19.78 9.04
N VAL A 151 9.66 -19.95 7.76
CA VAL A 151 8.50 -19.30 7.16
C VAL A 151 7.24 -19.99 7.69
N PRO A 152 6.22 -19.26 8.17
CA PRO A 152 4.94 -19.84 8.59
C PRO A 152 4.20 -20.50 7.42
N ASP A 153 3.23 -21.38 7.74
CA ASP A 153 2.48 -22.16 6.75
C ASP A 153 1.26 -21.40 6.20
N ARG A 154 0.77 -20.39 6.94
CA ARG A 154 -0.44 -19.62 6.59
C ARG A 154 -0.44 -18.23 7.21
N PRO A 155 -1.27 -17.29 6.66
CA PRO A 155 -1.39 -15.95 7.20
C PRO A 155 -1.84 -15.91 8.66
N TRP A 156 -1.32 -14.95 9.41
CA TRP A 156 -1.68 -14.59 10.79
C TRP A 156 -1.47 -15.68 11.86
N GLN A 157 -0.79 -16.76 11.48
CA GLN A 157 -0.41 -17.82 12.41
C GLN A 157 0.77 -17.40 13.31
N ASP A 158 1.74 -16.74 12.72
CA ASP A 158 2.93 -16.24 13.39
C ASP A 158 3.09 -14.74 13.11
N VAL A 159 3.10 -13.93 14.16
CA VAL A 159 3.20 -12.48 14.04
C VAL A 159 4.48 -11.96 14.68
N SER A 160 4.99 -10.84 14.14
CA SER A 160 6.04 -10.06 14.78
C SER A 160 5.47 -8.73 15.26
N MET A 161 5.90 -8.27 16.42
CA MET A 161 5.44 -7.03 17.04
C MET A 161 6.63 -6.18 17.48
N ASP A 162 6.51 -4.87 17.28
CA ASP A 162 7.51 -3.90 17.70
C ASP A 162 6.88 -2.52 17.94
N PHE A 163 7.60 -1.62 18.59
CA PHE A 163 7.17 -0.25 18.80
C PHE A 163 8.04 0.75 18.04
N VAL A 164 7.38 1.64 17.31
CA VAL A 164 8.02 2.88 16.83
C VAL A 164 7.78 3.95 17.87
N LEU A 165 8.86 4.34 18.54
CA LEU A 165 8.86 5.31 19.64
C LEU A 165 9.41 6.67 19.16
N GLY A 166 9.21 7.72 19.99
CA GLY A 166 9.80 9.03 19.75
C GLY A 166 9.10 9.89 18.70
N LEU A 167 7.85 9.57 18.38
CA LEU A 167 7.04 10.38 17.49
C LEU A 167 6.50 11.63 18.23
N PRO A 168 6.27 12.74 17.50
CA PRO A 168 5.64 13.93 18.07
C PRO A 168 4.26 13.60 18.61
N ARG A 169 3.93 14.12 19.79
CA ARG A 169 2.63 13.85 20.42
C ARG A 169 1.49 14.47 19.62
N THR A 170 0.53 13.62 19.20
CA THR A 170 -0.65 14.07 18.43
C THR A 170 -1.69 14.73 19.32
N PHE A 171 -2.68 15.39 18.70
CA PHE A 171 -3.84 15.93 19.41
C PHE A 171 -4.65 14.86 20.14
N ARG A 172 -4.62 13.60 19.65
CA ARG A 172 -5.24 12.42 20.29
C ARG A 172 -4.36 11.79 21.37
N LYS A 173 -3.22 12.44 21.72
CA LYS A 173 -2.25 12.03 22.74
C LYS A 173 -1.46 10.76 22.38
N HIS A 174 -1.37 10.40 21.10
CA HIS A 174 -0.48 9.33 20.63
C HIS A 174 0.92 9.89 20.40
N ASP A 175 1.94 9.13 20.76
CA ASP A 175 3.36 9.45 20.57
C ASP A 175 4.19 8.21 20.19
N SER A 176 3.50 7.11 19.90
CA SER A 176 4.10 5.81 19.54
C SER A 176 3.17 5.02 18.63
N ILE A 177 3.71 4.06 17.91
CA ILE A 177 2.96 3.14 17.06
C ILE A 177 3.32 1.71 17.47
N LEU A 178 2.33 0.88 17.76
CA LEU A 178 2.49 -0.56 17.79
C LEU A 178 2.42 -1.07 16.35
N VAL A 179 3.49 -1.68 15.89
CA VAL A 179 3.60 -2.32 14.57
C VAL A 179 3.39 -3.80 14.74
N VAL A 180 2.42 -4.36 14.03
CA VAL A 180 2.13 -5.80 14.01
C VAL A 180 2.29 -6.29 12.59
N VAL A 181 3.11 -7.31 12.38
CA VAL A 181 3.43 -7.85 11.04
C VAL A 181 3.13 -9.33 11.00
N ASP A 182 2.31 -9.74 10.04
CA ASP A 182 2.17 -11.15 9.70
C ASP A 182 3.46 -11.67 9.05
N ARG A 183 4.04 -12.70 9.63
CA ARG A 183 5.31 -13.24 9.16
C ARG A 183 5.19 -14.02 7.86
N PHE A 184 4.01 -14.50 7.50
CA PHE A 184 3.75 -15.18 6.24
C PHE A 184 3.57 -14.17 5.10
N SER A 185 2.52 -13.38 5.13
CA SER A 185 2.12 -12.46 4.06
C SER A 185 2.90 -11.14 4.04
N LYS A 186 3.63 -10.81 5.11
CA LYS A 186 4.25 -9.49 5.37
C LYS A 186 3.23 -8.35 5.53
N MET A 187 1.94 -8.67 5.68
CA MET A 187 0.92 -7.68 5.95
C MET A 187 1.17 -7.03 7.30
N ALA A 188 1.05 -5.70 7.35
CA ALA A 188 1.35 -4.93 8.54
C ALA A 188 0.15 -4.11 8.99
N HIS A 189 -0.02 -3.97 10.31
CA HIS A 189 -0.92 -3.04 10.96
C HIS A 189 -0.14 -2.01 11.75
N PHE A 190 -0.53 -0.75 11.65
CA PHE A 190 0.09 0.39 12.32
C PHE A 190 -0.89 1.00 13.31
N LEU A 191 -0.75 0.65 14.58
CA LEU A 191 -1.72 0.99 15.62
C LEU A 191 -1.19 2.14 16.49
N PRO A 192 -1.82 3.33 16.45
CA PRO A 192 -1.37 4.46 17.26
C PRO A 192 -1.61 4.20 18.74
N CYS A 193 -0.60 4.46 19.55
CA CYS A 193 -0.66 4.27 21.00
C CYS A 193 0.15 5.35 21.74
N SER A 194 0.11 5.33 23.07
CA SER A 194 0.98 6.17 23.88
C SER A 194 2.17 5.35 24.40
N LYS A 195 3.36 5.94 24.48
CA LYS A 195 4.53 5.34 25.12
C LYS A 195 4.28 4.99 26.61
N THR A 196 3.33 5.67 27.24
CA THR A 196 2.92 5.42 28.63
C THR A 196 1.82 4.36 28.75
N SER A 197 1.37 3.76 27.64
CA SER A 197 0.41 2.67 27.70
C SER A 197 1.04 1.45 28.37
N ASP A 198 0.36 0.89 29.34
CA ASP A 198 0.73 -0.35 30.00
C ASP A 198 0.42 -1.58 29.12
N ALA A 199 0.88 -2.74 29.54
CA ALA A 199 0.68 -3.99 28.81
C ALA A 199 -0.80 -4.35 28.61
N SER A 200 -1.69 -3.95 29.53
CA SER A 200 -3.13 -4.25 29.43
C SER A 200 -3.80 -3.44 28.33
N LYS A 201 -3.45 -2.15 28.21
CA LYS A 201 -3.92 -1.28 27.11
C LYS A 201 -3.40 -1.76 25.75
N ILE A 202 -2.13 -2.20 25.68
CA ILE A 202 -1.57 -2.76 24.47
C ILE A 202 -2.25 -4.08 24.09
N ALA A 203 -2.53 -4.95 25.06
CA ALA A 203 -3.28 -6.16 24.81
C ALA A 203 -4.68 -5.86 24.29
N LYS A 204 -5.40 -4.93 24.94
CA LYS A 204 -6.73 -4.50 24.47
C LYS A 204 -6.67 -3.97 23.04
N LEU A 205 -5.71 -3.09 22.72
CA LEU A 205 -5.52 -2.55 21.36
C LEU A 205 -5.28 -3.67 20.36
N TYR A 206 -4.45 -4.65 20.69
CA TYR A 206 -4.19 -5.82 19.86
C TYR A 206 -5.44 -6.68 19.64
N PHE A 207 -6.23 -6.93 20.67
CA PHE A 207 -7.49 -7.67 20.54
C PHE A 207 -8.51 -6.92 19.69
N ASP A 208 -8.69 -5.61 19.94
CA ASP A 208 -9.66 -4.78 19.23
C ASP A 208 -9.33 -4.61 17.74
N GLU A 209 -8.05 -4.64 17.35
CA GLU A 209 -7.62 -4.33 15.99
C GLU A 209 -7.11 -5.55 15.19
N ILE A 210 -6.56 -6.56 15.84
CA ILE A 210 -5.95 -7.71 15.17
C ILE A 210 -6.74 -8.99 15.42
N VAL A 211 -6.97 -9.35 16.69
CA VAL A 211 -7.63 -10.62 17.00
C VAL A 211 -9.04 -10.69 16.45
N LYS A 212 -9.77 -9.58 16.44
CA LYS A 212 -11.12 -9.50 15.84
C LYS A 212 -11.15 -9.83 14.34
N LEU A 213 -10.02 -9.62 13.63
CA LEU A 213 -9.93 -9.83 12.18
C LEU A 213 -9.36 -11.20 11.82
N TYR A 214 -8.37 -11.67 12.59
CA TYR A 214 -7.54 -12.80 12.20
C TYR A 214 -7.51 -13.94 13.24
N GLY A 215 -8.11 -13.72 14.41
CA GLY A 215 -8.04 -14.67 15.52
C GLY A 215 -6.73 -14.60 16.30
N LEU A 216 -6.54 -15.58 17.18
CA LEU A 216 -5.34 -15.68 18.02
C LEU A 216 -4.17 -16.29 17.25
N PRO A 217 -2.97 -15.68 17.29
CA PRO A 217 -1.80 -16.25 16.64
C PRO A 217 -1.25 -17.44 17.42
N LYS A 218 -0.57 -18.34 16.74
CA LYS A 218 0.17 -19.46 17.35
C LYS A 218 1.44 -18.98 18.03
N THR A 219 2.14 -18.02 17.43
CA THR A 219 3.35 -17.42 18.00
C THR A 219 3.38 -15.90 17.83
N ILE A 220 3.96 -15.23 18.82
CA ILE A 220 4.30 -13.80 18.77
C ILE A 220 5.81 -13.68 18.96
N VAL A 221 6.47 -13.02 18.00
CA VAL A 221 7.88 -12.62 18.08
C VAL A 221 7.95 -11.13 18.41
N SER A 222 8.69 -10.75 19.43
CA SER A 222 8.87 -9.34 19.80
C SER A 222 10.27 -9.09 20.36
N ASP A 223 10.62 -7.82 20.49
CA ASP A 223 11.76 -7.42 21.30
C ASP A 223 11.48 -7.62 22.80
N ARG A 224 12.41 -7.17 23.63
CA ARG A 224 12.28 -7.24 25.10
C ARG A 224 11.77 -5.93 25.69
N ASP A 225 10.88 -5.22 25.01
CA ASP A 225 10.20 -4.07 25.58
C ASP A 225 9.53 -4.45 26.91
N VAL A 226 9.57 -3.54 27.88
CA VAL A 226 9.06 -3.79 29.24
C VAL A 226 7.59 -4.22 29.27
N ARG A 227 6.78 -3.76 28.30
CA ARG A 227 5.37 -4.12 28.15
C ARG A 227 5.20 -5.59 27.77
N PHE A 228 6.01 -6.08 26.81
CA PHE A 228 6.00 -7.48 26.37
C PHE A 228 6.66 -8.41 27.39
N MET A 229 7.55 -7.89 28.23
CA MET A 229 8.19 -8.67 29.30
C MET A 229 7.37 -8.71 30.58
N SER A 230 6.28 -7.95 30.69
CA SER A 230 5.43 -7.88 31.89
C SER A 230 4.81 -9.24 32.24
N TYR A 231 4.57 -9.47 33.52
CA TYR A 231 3.90 -10.69 34.00
C TYR A 231 2.50 -10.84 33.37
N PHE A 232 1.72 -9.74 33.33
CA PHE A 232 0.40 -9.71 32.71
C PHE A 232 0.45 -10.22 31.26
N TRP A 233 1.35 -9.69 30.43
CA TRP A 233 1.48 -10.07 29.02
C TRP A 233 1.82 -11.54 28.85
N LYS A 234 2.79 -12.04 29.61
CA LYS A 234 3.20 -13.45 29.55
C LYS A 234 2.08 -14.39 29.98
N THR A 235 1.38 -14.06 31.08
CA THR A 235 0.26 -14.86 31.57
C THR A 235 -0.91 -14.88 30.60
N LEU A 236 -1.29 -13.72 30.04
CA LEU A 236 -2.37 -13.62 29.06
C LEU A 236 -2.14 -14.56 27.88
N TRP A 237 -0.98 -14.45 27.24
CA TRP A 237 -0.67 -15.26 26.06
C TRP A 237 -0.47 -16.74 26.36
N HIS A 238 0.03 -17.05 27.52
CA HIS A 238 0.10 -18.44 28.01
C HIS A 238 -1.31 -19.05 28.14
N LEU A 239 -2.24 -18.33 28.77
CA LEU A 239 -3.63 -18.80 28.97
C LEU A 239 -4.38 -19.04 27.66
N VAL A 240 -4.12 -18.25 26.63
CA VAL A 240 -4.75 -18.43 25.31
C VAL A 240 -3.96 -19.35 24.37
N GLY A 241 -2.87 -19.97 24.87
CA GLY A 241 -2.10 -20.96 24.12
C GLY A 241 -1.13 -20.38 23.07
N THR A 242 -0.90 -19.06 23.06
CA THR A 242 0.06 -18.40 22.15
C THR A 242 1.47 -18.47 22.72
N LYS A 243 2.45 -18.90 21.92
CA LYS A 243 3.86 -18.97 22.30
C LYS A 243 4.56 -17.63 22.07
N LEU A 244 5.16 -17.08 23.12
CA LEU A 244 5.99 -15.87 23.02
C LEU A 244 7.45 -16.23 22.69
N LYS A 245 8.03 -15.55 21.70
CA LYS A 245 9.44 -15.65 21.33
C LYS A 245 10.05 -14.25 21.41
N PHE A 246 11.10 -14.11 22.23
CA PHE A 246 11.78 -12.83 22.39
C PHE A 246 13.09 -12.82 21.62
N SER A 247 13.32 -11.75 20.83
CA SER A 247 14.62 -11.51 20.22
C SER A 247 15.68 -11.25 21.29
N THR A 248 16.92 -11.66 21.03
CA THR A 248 18.03 -11.39 21.93
C THR A 248 18.79 -10.15 21.46
N ALA A 249 19.38 -9.41 22.40
CA ALA A 249 20.20 -8.24 22.09
C ALA A 249 21.40 -8.56 21.16
N PHE A 250 21.89 -9.81 21.19
CA PHE A 250 23.00 -10.30 20.36
C PHE A 250 22.56 -10.85 19.00
N HIS A 251 21.26 -11.10 18.80
CA HIS A 251 20.68 -11.55 17.54
C HIS A 251 19.44 -10.71 17.23
N PRO A 252 19.60 -9.41 16.91
CA PRO A 252 18.48 -8.55 16.49
C PRO A 252 17.83 -9.06 15.21
N GLN A 253 18.49 -9.98 14.53
CA GLN A 253 18.08 -10.67 13.31
C GLN A 253 16.80 -11.52 13.45
N THR A 254 16.41 -11.89 14.68
CA THR A 254 15.16 -12.64 14.93
C THR A 254 13.93 -11.81 14.57
N ASP A 255 14.03 -10.48 14.58
CA ASP A 255 12.96 -9.54 14.28
C ASP A 255 13.25 -8.63 13.06
N GLY A 256 14.20 -9.01 12.21
CA GLY A 256 14.58 -8.24 11.02
C GLY A 256 13.42 -7.92 10.07
N GLN A 257 12.29 -8.63 10.17
CA GLN A 257 11.08 -8.32 9.41
C GLN A 257 10.43 -7.05 9.91
N THR A 258 10.27 -6.90 11.22
CA THR A 258 9.68 -5.70 11.83
C THR A 258 10.56 -4.47 11.62
N GLU A 259 11.89 -4.63 11.68
CA GLU A 259 12.83 -3.55 11.39
C GLU A 259 12.68 -3.00 9.96
N VAL A 260 12.54 -3.90 8.97
CA VAL A 260 12.30 -3.49 7.56
C VAL A 260 10.96 -2.76 7.42
N VAL A 261 9.91 -3.24 8.10
CA VAL A 261 8.60 -2.59 8.12
C VAL A 261 8.68 -1.24 8.80
N ASN A 262 9.32 -1.13 9.97
CA ASN A 262 9.49 0.13 10.70
C ASN A 262 10.24 1.18 9.88
N ARG A 263 11.29 0.76 9.16
CA ARG A 263 12.02 1.63 8.23
C ARG A 263 11.12 2.12 7.09
N SER A 264 10.30 1.22 6.53
CA SER A 264 9.34 1.55 5.47
C SER A 264 8.27 2.50 5.98
N LEU A 265 7.71 2.24 7.18
CA LEU A 265 6.75 3.11 7.85
C LEU A 265 7.33 4.48 8.12
N GLY A 266 8.56 4.56 8.65
CA GLY A 266 9.25 5.83 8.88
C GLY A 266 9.42 6.66 7.59
N ASN A 267 9.72 6.00 6.47
CA ASN A 267 9.79 6.67 5.17
C ASN A 267 8.41 7.15 4.70
N LEU A 268 7.37 6.30 4.82
CA LEU A 268 6.00 6.65 4.47
C LEU A 268 5.50 7.85 5.29
N LEU A 269 5.68 7.83 6.59
CA LEU A 269 5.27 8.92 7.46
C LEU A 269 5.98 10.23 7.11
N ARG A 270 7.29 10.22 6.92
CA ARG A 270 8.03 11.43 6.50
C ARG A 270 7.54 11.98 5.15
N CYS A 271 7.14 11.11 4.23
CA CYS A 271 6.63 11.52 2.92
C CYS A 271 5.16 12.02 2.97
N LEU A 272 4.33 11.41 3.80
CA LEU A 272 2.88 11.65 3.81
C LEU A 272 2.46 12.74 4.80
N VAL A 273 3.16 12.87 5.92
CA VAL A 273 2.80 13.83 7.00
C VAL A 273 3.26 15.25 6.66
N GLY A 274 4.36 15.41 5.91
CA GLY A 274 4.93 16.73 5.59
C GLY A 274 5.26 17.52 6.86
N GLU A 275 4.90 18.80 6.87
CA GLU A 275 5.14 19.73 8.00
C GLU A 275 4.13 19.59 9.15
N ALA A 276 3.00 18.89 8.94
CA ALA A 276 1.92 18.74 9.92
C ALA A 276 2.18 17.64 10.96
N ASN A 277 3.30 17.71 11.68
CA ASN A 277 3.83 16.67 12.56
C ASN A 277 2.89 16.16 13.68
N ARG A 278 1.77 16.85 13.98
CA ARG A 278 0.87 16.48 15.07
C ARG A 278 -0.37 15.70 14.67
N ASN A 279 -0.50 15.31 13.38
CA ASN A 279 -1.64 14.56 12.86
C ASN A 279 -1.22 13.23 12.18
N TRP A 280 -0.02 12.75 12.45
CA TRP A 280 0.48 11.52 11.82
C TRP A 280 -0.43 10.30 12.07
N ASP A 281 -1.10 10.24 13.22
CA ASP A 281 -2.02 9.15 13.56
C ASP A 281 -3.26 9.07 12.66
N SER A 282 -3.69 10.19 12.09
CA SER A 282 -4.79 10.22 11.10
C SER A 282 -4.36 9.72 9.71
N ILE A 283 -3.06 9.69 9.45
CA ILE A 283 -2.47 9.28 8.16
C ILE A 283 -2.11 7.79 8.15
N LEU A 284 -2.01 7.16 9.34
CA LEU A 284 -1.67 5.75 9.46
C LEU A 284 -2.51 4.80 8.58
N PRO A 285 -3.85 4.97 8.43
CA PRO A 285 -4.62 4.11 7.55
C PRO A 285 -4.18 4.20 6.08
N ILE A 286 -3.78 5.39 5.62
CA ILE A 286 -3.25 5.59 4.26
C ILE A 286 -1.88 4.95 4.13
N ALA A 287 -0.99 5.15 5.11
CA ALA A 287 0.34 4.54 5.13
C ALA A 287 0.25 3.00 5.15
N GLN A 288 -0.70 2.45 5.92
CA GLN A 288 -0.96 1.02 5.99
C GLN A 288 -1.47 0.46 4.68
N LEU A 289 -2.44 1.13 4.04
CA LEU A 289 -2.95 0.74 2.73
C LEU A 289 -1.84 0.79 1.68
N ALA A 290 -1.06 1.87 1.62
CA ALA A 290 0.05 2.01 0.69
C ALA A 290 1.08 0.90 0.88
N TYR A 291 1.46 0.60 2.14
CA TYR A 291 2.39 -0.48 2.44
C TYR A 291 1.85 -1.84 2.00
N ASN A 292 0.64 -2.20 2.43
CA ASN A 292 0.05 -3.52 2.19
C ASN A 292 -0.34 -3.75 0.72
N SER A 293 -0.59 -2.69 -0.05
CA SER A 293 -0.90 -2.77 -1.49
C SER A 293 0.33 -2.77 -2.39
N SER A 294 1.53 -2.54 -1.84
CA SER A 294 2.76 -2.51 -2.63
C SER A 294 3.38 -3.89 -2.72
N VAL A 295 3.88 -4.30 -3.90
CA VAL A 295 4.59 -5.57 -4.08
C VAL A 295 5.76 -5.67 -3.11
N ASN A 296 5.81 -6.76 -2.36
CA ASN A 296 6.90 -7.10 -1.46
C ASN A 296 7.87 -8.04 -2.18
N ARG A 297 9.15 -7.65 -2.28
CA ARG A 297 10.17 -8.41 -3.02
C ARG A 297 10.41 -9.82 -2.50
N SER A 298 10.15 -10.08 -1.22
CA SER A 298 10.39 -11.40 -0.62
C SER A 298 9.32 -12.43 -0.97
N ILE A 299 8.11 -11.97 -1.30
CA ILE A 299 6.96 -12.84 -1.61
C ILE A 299 6.48 -12.67 -3.07
N GLY A 300 6.98 -11.69 -3.82
CA GLY A 300 6.61 -11.45 -5.22
C GLY A 300 5.19 -10.91 -5.45
N ALA A 301 4.41 -10.68 -4.39
CA ALA A 301 3.04 -10.19 -4.42
C ALA A 301 2.83 -9.07 -3.38
N SER A 302 1.70 -8.40 -3.39
CA SER A 302 1.36 -7.48 -2.32
C SER A 302 0.91 -8.25 -1.07
N PRO A 303 1.24 -7.78 0.15
CA PRO A 303 0.74 -8.39 1.38
C PRO A 303 -0.78 -8.52 1.42
N PHE A 304 -1.48 -7.53 0.88
CA PHE A 304 -2.93 -7.53 0.79
C PHE A 304 -3.45 -8.70 -0.08
N GLU A 305 -2.85 -8.90 -1.24
CA GLU A 305 -3.21 -9.96 -2.17
C GLU A 305 -2.98 -11.36 -1.58
N VAL A 306 -1.86 -11.54 -0.85
CA VAL A 306 -1.56 -12.82 -0.18
C VAL A 306 -2.60 -13.18 0.89
N VAL A 307 -3.17 -12.18 1.59
CA VAL A 307 -4.16 -12.42 2.66
C VAL A 307 -5.58 -12.54 2.11
N HIS A 308 -5.93 -11.70 1.14
CA HIS A 308 -7.32 -11.55 0.67
C HIS A 308 -7.60 -12.24 -0.67
N GLY A 309 -6.56 -12.71 -1.39
CA GLY A 309 -6.70 -13.39 -2.68
C GLY A 309 -6.98 -12.46 -3.87
N TYR A 310 -7.00 -11.15 -3.66
CA TYR A 310 -7.22 -10.17 -4.74
C TYR A 310 -6.43 -8.89 -4.50
N THR A 311 -6.11 -8.17 -5.58
CA THR A 311 -5.43 -6.86 -5.50
C THR A 311 -6.41 -5.76 -5.12
N PRO A 312 -6.10 -4.91 -4.12
CA PRO A 312 -6.99 -3.81 -3.74
C PRO A 312 -7.11 -2.81 -4.89
N ARG A 313 -8.34 -2.42 -5.23
CA ARG A 313 -8.60 -1.42 -6.26
C ARG A 313 -8.10 -0.05 -5.82
N LYS A 314 -7.44 0.65 -6.75
CA LYS A 314 -6.97 2.03 -6.59
C LYS A 314 -7.79 2.96 -7.50
N PRO A 315 -7.79 4.29 -7.28
CA PRO A 315 -8.50 5.22 -8.16
C PRO A 315 -8.12 5.09 -9.65
N LEU A 316 -6.86 4.75 -9.94
CA LEU A 316 -6.39 4.52 -11.30
C LEU A 316 -6.96 3.24 -11.96
N ASP A 317 -7.44 2.29 -11.18
CA ASP A 317 -8.08 1.06 -11.70
C ASP A 317 -9.48 1.32 -12.29
N LEU A 318 -10.00 2.54 -12.13
CA LEU A 318 -11.25 3.00 -12.76
C LEU A 318 -11.06 3.52 -14.18
N LEU A 319 -9.82 3.62 -14.65
CA LEU A 319 -9.51 3.99 -16.03
C LEU A 319 -9.97 2.86 -16.98
N PRO A 320 -10.28 3.20 -18.26
CA PRO A 320 -10.68 2.20 -19.24
C PRO A 320 -9.59 1.13 -19.36
N MET A 321 -9.97 -0.11 -19.11
CA MET A 321 -9.12 -1.29 -19.17
C MET A 321 -9.69 -2.26 -20.21
N SER A 322 -8.83 -3.02 -20.87
CA SER A 322 -9.27 -4.10 -21.76
C SER A 322 -10.18 -5.07 -21.00
N PRO A 323 -11.33 -5.49 -21.54
CA PRO A 323 -12.26 -6.43 -20.89
C PRO A 323 -11.60 -7.76 -20.52
N HIS A 324 -10.56 -8.18 -21.24
CA HIS A 324 -9.82 -9.42 -20.93
C HIS A 324 -9.01 -9.37 -19.61
N VAL A 325 -8.80 -8.17 -19.02
CA VAL A 325 -8.08 -8.03 -17.72
C VAL A 325 -9.01 -8.20 -16.52
N ARG A 326 -10.33 -8.17 -16.72
CA ARG A 326 -11.32 -8.23 -15.62
C ARG A 326 -11.62 -9.63 -15.12
N ILE A 327 -11.22 -10.65 -15.83
CA ILE A 327 -11.43 -12.04 -15.43
C ILE A 327 -10.13 -12.51 -14.80
N SER A 328 -10.03 -12.46 -13.47
CA SER A 328 -9.03 -13.25 -12.78
C SER A 328 -9.40 -14.73 -12.97
N GLU A 329 -8.43 -15.59 -13.28
CA GLU A 329 -8.64 -17.03 -13.44
C GLU A 329 -9.40 -17.69 -12.27
N SER A 330 -9.39 -17.06 -11.09
CA SER A 330 -10.15 -17.49 -9.93
C SER A 330 -11.66 -17.19 -9.99
N ALA A 331 -12.15 -16.34 -10.89
CA ALA A 331 -13.58 -16.05 -11.00
C ALA A 331 -14.33 -17.12 -11.85
N GLU A 332 -13.63 -17.77 -12.78
CA GLU A 332 -14.21 -18.90 -13.54
C GLU A 332 -14.31 -20.20 -12.72
N ALA A 333 -13.57 -20.33 -11.64
CA ALA A 333 -13.63 -21.51 -10.76
C ALA A 333 -14.81 -21.45 -9.74
N PHE A 334 -15.52 -20.33 -9.65
CA PHE A 334 -16.65 -20.12 -8.74
C PHE A 334 -18.00 -19.86 -9.44
N ALA A 335 -18.05 -19.89 -10.76
CA ALA A 335 -19.28 -19.84 -11.55
C ALA A 335 -19.66 -21.24 -12.07
#